data_4f4d7bcfffe79dbc1c4a316819712acd
#
_entry.id   4f4d7bcfffe79dbc1c4a316819712acd
#
_cell.length_a   1.000
_cell.length_b   1.000
_cell.length_c   1.000
_cell.angle_alpha   90.00
_cell.angle_beta   90.00
_cell.angle_gamma   90.00
#
_symmetry.space_group_name_H-M   'P 1'
#
loop_
_entity.id
_entity.type
_entity.pdbx_description
1 polymer ?
#
loop_
_entity_poly.entity_id
_entity_poly.type
_entity_poly.pdbx_seq_one_letter_code
_entity_poly.pdbx_strand_id
1 'polypeptide(L)'
;MQPYAEMSTEELQELRKQLSAQYKEFQGKDLRLDMSRGKPSVEQLDLSMGMMDVLSSNDDLTCEDGTDCRNYGVLTGIKEAKELIGDMMEVAPDYIIIYGNSSLNVMFDTVSRSMTHGVMGCTPWCKLDKVKFLCPVPGYDRHFAITQYFGIEMINVPMTPDGPDMDMVERLVAEDDSIKGIWCVPKYSNPTGTSYSDETVRRFARLKPAAPDFRIYWDNAYGVHHLYDHDQDHLIEILAECKRAGNPDMVYKFASTSKISFPGSGIAAIATSRNNLEDIEKQLKFQTIGHDKVNQLRHVRYFKDIHGMVEHMRKHADILRPKFEAVIDTLERELGGLGIGTWTKPKGGYFIAFDSLDGCAKAIVARCKKAGLVMTGAGATYPYGKDPHDTNIRIAPSYPPLGDLILAMDLFALCTKIVSIDKILKDRADAQEAPEQA
;
A
#
# COMPACT_ATOMS: atom_id res chain seq x y z
N MET A 1 13.65 16.09 24.55
CA MET A 1 13.31 15.35 25.79
C MET A 1 14.45 14.40 26.12
N GLN A 2 14.60 13.95 27.36
CA GLN A 2 15.63 12.97 27.72
C GLN A 2 15.22 11.57 27.24
N PRO A 3 16.11 10.80 26.57
CA PRO A 3 15.80 9.42 26.19
C PRO A 3 15.48 8.53 27.39
N TYR A 4 14.47 7.68 27.27
CA TYR A 4 14.05 6.79 28.38
C TYR A 4 15.17 5.80 28.80
N ALA A 5 16.02 5.41 27.88
CA ALA A 5 17.18 4.56 28.19
C ALA A 5 18.18 5.21 29.17
N GLU A 6 18.24 6.55 29.22
CA GLU A 6 19.14 7.33 30.06
C GLU A 6 18.56 7.66 31.44
N MET A 7 17.26 7.46 31.64
CA MET A 7 16.58 7.69 32.93
C MET A 7 16.90 6.55 33.91
N SER A 8 16.90 6.87 35.22
CA SER A 8 17.06 5.82 36.25
C SER A 8 15.81 4.92 36.33
N THR A 9 15.93 3.77 36.98
CA THR A 9 14.83 2.85 37.20
C THR A 9 13.72 3.50 38.02
N GLU A 10 14.06 4.28 39.04
CA GLU A 10 13.14 4.99 39.93
C GLU A 10 12.38 6.08 39.15
N GLU A 11 13.08 6.86 38.33
CA GLU A 11 12.44 7.88 37.48
C GLU A 11 11.45 7.26 36.49
N LEU A 12 11.82 6.15 35.84
CA LEU A 12 10.92 5.43 34.94
C LEU A 12 9.69 4.87 35.66
N GLN A 13 9.87 4.31 36.87
CA GLN A 13 8.75 3.79 37.67
C GLN A 13 7.76 4.91 38.05
N GLU A 14 8.25 6.06 38.47
CA GLU A 14 7.38 7.20 38.84
C GLU A 14 6.65 7.76 37.59
N LEU A 15 7.39 7.93 36.48
CA LEU A 15 6.80 8.34 35.20
C LEU A 15 5.71 7.36 34.75
N ARG A 16 5.97 6.05 34.82
CA ARG A 16 5.00 5.00 34.49
C ARG A 16 3.71 5.12 35.31
N LYS A 17 3.82 5.42 36.59
CA LYS A 17 2.68 5.61 37.48
C LYS A 17 1.82 6.79 37.06
N GLN A 18 2.45 7.94 36.70
CA GLN A 18 1.77 9.14 36.21
C GLN A 18 1.05 8.85 34.86
N LEU A 19 1.74 8.24 33.90
CA LEU A 19 1.17 7.87 32.61
C LEU A 19 0.03 6.84 32.75
N SER A 20 0.12 5.94 33.74
CA SER A 20 -0.94 4.95 34.02
C SER A 20 -2.21 5.62 34.58
N ALA A 21 -2.08 6.71 35.32
CA ALA A 21 -3.24 7.51 35.75
C ALA A 21 -3.93 8.17 34.56
N GLN A 22 -3.16 8.82 33.67
CA GLN A 22 -3.69 9.40 32.41
C GLN A 22 -4.37 8.33 31.53
N TYR A 23 -3.81 7.14 31.44
CA TYR A 23 -4.40 6.06 30.66
C TYR A 23 -5.76 5.62 31.22
N LYS A 24 -5.93 5.58 32.55
CA LYS A 24 -7.24 5.31 33.19
C LYS A 24 -8.27 6.38 32.87
N GLU A 25 -7.86 7.64 32.75
CA GLU A 25 -8.76 8.73 32.31
C GLU A 25 -9.25 8.50 30.87
N PHE A 26 -8.35 8.08 29.97
CA PHE A 26 -8.75 7.69 28.60
C PHE A 26 -9.74 6.54 28.59
N GLN A 27 -9.50 5.48 29.38
CA GLN A 27 -10.43 4.36 29.51
C GLN A 27 -11.82 4.77 29.99
N GLY A 28 -11.90 5.79 30.86
CA GLY A 28 -13.16 6.33 31.36
C GLY A 28 -13.98 7.14 30.34
N LYS A 29 -13.40 7.49 29.18
CA LYS A 29 -14.08 8.30 28.15
C LYS A 29 -14.95 7.48 27.17
N ASP A 30 -15.00 6.16 27.27
CA ASP A 30 -15.73 5.23 26.36
C ASP A 30 -15.51 5.57 24.86
N LEU A 31 -14.24 5.72 24.47
CA LEU A 31 -13.86 6.13 23.11
C LEU A 31 -14.15 5.02 22.09
N ARG A 32 -14.51 5.42 20.86
CA ARG A 32 -14.72 4.53 19.72
C ARG A 32 -14.00 5.07 18.48
N LEU A 33 -12.68 5.00 18.53
CA LEU A 33 -11.80 5.53 17.50
C LEU A 33 -11.33 4.40 16.57
N ASP A 34 -11.37 4.61 15.25
CA ASP A 34 -10.98 3.60 14.25
C ASP A 34 -9.93 4.17 13.27
N MET A 35 -8.69 3.69 13.41
CA MET A 35 -7.58 3.91 12.48
C MET A 35 -7.12 2.60 11.83
N SER A 36 -7.98 1.59 11.73
CA SER A 36 -7.59 0.25 11.27
C SER A 36 -7.38 0.15 9.77
N ARG A 37 -7.98 1.05 8.97
CA ARG A 37 -7.97 0.96 7.50
C ARG A 37 -7.71 2.29 6.82
N GLY A 38 -6.80 2.28 5.84
CA GLY A 38 -6.60 3.38 4.90
C GLY A 38 -7.69 3.38 3.81
N LYS A 39 -8.87 3.89 4.13
CA LYS A 39 -9.98 4.09 3.20
C LYS A 39 -10.32 5.58 3.13
N PRO A 40 -10.92 6.05 2.01
CA PRO A 40 -11.38 7.42 1.92
C PRO A 40 -12.39 7.76 3.03
N SER A 41 -12.30 8.96 3.56
CA SER A 41 -13.32 9.52 4.47
C SER A 41 -14.58 9.90 3.69
N VAL A 42 -15.67 10.20 4.42
CA VAL A 42 -16.91 10.69 3.81
C VAL A 42 -16.64 11.96 3.00
N GLU A 43 -15.88 12.90 3.54
CA GLU A 43 -15.50 14.14 2.87
C GLU A 43 -14.78 13.90 1.53
N GLN A 44 -13.90 12.89 1.47
CA GLN A 44 -13.24 12.51 0.22
C GLN A 44 -14.20 11.87 -0.79
N LEU A 45 -15.15 11.05 -0.33
CA LEU A 45 -16.16 10.45 -1.20
C LEU A 45 -17.12 11.51 -1.76
N ASP A 46 -17.46 12.52 -0.96
CA ASP A 46 -18.34 13.62 -1.37
C ASP A 46 -17.74 14.46 -2.52
N LEU A 47 -16.41 14.53 -2.62
CA LEU A 47 -15.73 15.19 -3.76
C LEU A 47 -16.12 14.57 -5.10
N SER A 48 -16.43 13.28 -5.13
CA SER A 48 -16.76 12.52 -6.34
C SER A 48 -18.26 12.46 -6.62
N MET A 49 -19.12 13.03 -5.78
CA MET A 49 -20.58 12.93 -5.95
C MET A 49 -21.07 13.47 -7.29
N GLY A 50 -20.43 14.51 -7.84
CA GLY A 50 -20.74 15.01 -9.18
C GLY A 50 -20.60 13.98 -10.31
N MET A 51 -19.91 12.85 -10.07
CA MET A 51 -19.87 11.74 -11.03
C MET A 51 -21.24 11.10 -11.25
N MET A 52 -22.16 11.24 -10.31
CA MET A 52 -23.50 10.66 -10.42
C MET A 52 -24.37 11.43 -11.42
N ASP A 53 -23.99 12.68 -11.72
CA ASP A 53 -24.76 13.59 -12.56
C ASP A 53 -24.24 13.67 -14.01
N VAL A 54 -23.07 13.07 -14.32
CA VAL A 54 -22.47 13.16 -15.67
C VAL A 54 -23.04 12.17 -16.68
N LEU A 55 -23.88 11.23 -16.23
CA LEU A 55 -24.62 10.30 -17.07
C LEU A 55 -26.07 10.20 -16.61
N SER A 56 -27.00 10.51 -17.49
CA SER A 56 -28.43 10.41 -17.25
C SER A 56 -29.12 9.57 -18.36
N SER A 57 -30.39 9.29 -18.19
CA SER A 57 -31.17 8.59 -19.21
C SER A 57 -31.35 9.36 -20.53
N ASN A 58 -31.02 10.66 -20.53
CA ASN A 58 -31.12 11.53 -21.70
C ASN A 58 -29.80 11.70 -22.44
N ASP A 59 -28.71 11.14 -21.91
CA ASP A 59 -27.40 11.30 -22.51
C ASP A 59 -27.13 10.22 -23.56
N ASP A 60 -26.29 10.57 -24.52
CA ASP A 60 -25.71 9.59 -25.43
C ASP A 60 -24.65 8.78 -24.66
N LEU A 61 -24.85 7.46 -24.58
CA LEU A 61 -23.95 6.51 -23.92
C LEU A 61 -23.02 5.80 -24.91
N THR A 62 -22.74 6.46 -26.03
CA THR A 62 -21.82 6.00 -27.07
C THR A 62 -20.45 6.61 -26.85
N CYS A 63 -19.37 5.83 -26.97
CA CYS A 63 -18.02 6.35 -26.97
C CYS A 63 -17.62 6.92 -28.36
N GLU A 64 -16.45 7.55 -28.45
CA GLU A 64 -15.98 8.25 -29.65
C GLU A 64 -15.92 7.38 -30.92
N ASP A 65 -15.65 6.08 -30.77
CA ASP A 65 -15.58 5.11 -31.86
C ASP A 65 -16.95 4.57 -32.32
N GLY A 66 -18.04 5.05 -31.69
CA GLY A 66 -19.39 4.61 -31.96
C GLY A 66 -19.87 3.41 -31.15
N THR A 67 -19.07 2.89 -30.23
CA THR A 67 -19.48 1.76 -29.36
C THR A 67 -20.54 2.20 -28.35
N ASP A 68 -21.69 1.50 -28.32
CA ASP A 68 -22.71 1.66 -27.29
C ASP A 68 -22.26 1.02 -25.98
N CYS A 69 -21.97 1.86 -24.97
CA CYS A 69 -21.48 1.42 -23.68
C CYS A 69 -22.45 0.55 -22.88
N ARG A 70 -23.72 0.51 -23.24
CA ARG A 70 -24.73 -0.32 -22.58
C ARG A 70 -24.68 -1.79 -23.00
N ASN A 71 -24.01 -2.10 -24.11
CA ASN A 71 -24.04 -3.44 -24.72
C ASN A 71 -22.73 -4.21 -24.45
N TYR A 72 -22.66 -5.45 -24.84
CA TYR A 72 -21.47 -6.30 -24.78
C TYR A 72 -20.33 -5.77 -25.64
N GLY A 73 -19.15 -6.32 -25.43
CA GLY A 73 -17.96 -6.09 -26.26
C GLY A 73 -16.93 -5.17 -25.63
N VAL A 74 -15.90 -4.88 -26.42
CA VAL A 74 -14.70 -4.10 -26.02
C VAL A 74 -14.00 -4.71 -24.81
N LEU A 75 -13.45 -5.91 -25.04
CA LEU A 75 -12.81 -6.73 -23.99
C LEU A 75 -11.79 -5.98 -23.14
N THR A 76 -11.00 -5.10 -23.76
CA THR A 76 -9.90 -4.38 -23.13
C THR A 76 -10.25 -3.00 -22.57
N GLY A 77 -11.53 -2.60 -22.66
CA GLY A 77 -12.00 -1.28 -22.23
C GLY A 77 -12.09 -0.25 -23.36
N ILE A 78 -12.91 0.79 -23.17
CA ILE A 78 -13.10 1.84 -24.16
C ILE A 78 -11.83 2.66 -24.32
N LYS A 79 -11.61 3.19 -25.53
CA LYS A 79 -10.39 3.93 -25.90
C LYS A 79 -10.13 5.10 -24.96
N GLU A 80 -11.11 5.91 -24.69
CA GLU A 80 -11.02 7.12 -23.86
C GLU A 80 -10.67 6.78 -22.39
N ALA A 81 -11.17 5.65 -21.88
CA ALA A 81 -10.78 5.20 -20.53
C ALA A 81 -9.33 4.71 -20.50
N LYS A 82 -8.86 4.06 -21.56
CA LYS A 82 -7.45 3.67 -21.69
C LYS A 82 -6.54 4.88 -21.81
N GLU A 83 -6.95 5.95 -22.49
CA GLU A 83 -6.22 7.21 -22.58
C GLU A 83 -6.15 7.89 -21.22
N LEU A 84 -7.27 8.09 -20.52
CA LEU A 84 -7.29 8.69 -19.18
C LEU A 84 -6.44 7.93 -18.16
N ILE A 85 -6.58 6.61 -18.12
CA ILE A 85 -5.81 5.78 -17.19
C ILE A 85 -4.35 5.65 -17.64
N GLY A 86 -4.10 5.69 -18.96
CA GLY A 86 -2.77 5.70 -19.53
C GLY A 86 -1.98 6.92 -19.10
N ASP A 87 -2.58 8.08 -19.17
CA ASP A 87 -1.97 9.34 -18.71
C ASP A 87 -1.68 9.28 -17.19
N MET A 88 -2.61 8.74 -16.39
CA MET A 88 -2.41 8.53 -14.95
C MET A 88 -1.27 7.55 -14.65
N MET A 89 -1.09 6.54 -15.49
CA MET A 89 -0.05 5.52 -15.34
C MET A 89 1.25 5.86 -16.11
N GLU A 90 1.27 6.95 -16.87
CA GLU A 90 2.38 7.34 -17.76
C GLU A 90 2.70 6.25 -18.81
N VAL A 91 1.68 5.59 -19.33
CA VAL A 91 1.79 4.47 -20.27
C VAL A 91 0.85 4.68 -21.46
N ALA A 92 1.31 4.42 -22.68
CA ALA A 92 0.47 4.52 -23.86
C ALA A 92 -0.77 3.58 -23.76
N PRO A 93 -1.95 4.05 -24.22
CA PRO A 93 -3.23 3.33 -24.04
C PRO A 93 -3.24 1.92 -24.66
N ASP A 94 -2.43 1.69 -25.65
CA ASP A 94 -2.26 0.39 -26.30
C ASP A 94 -1.62 -0.70 -25.40
N TYR A 95 -1.02 -0.32 -24.29
CA TYR A 95 -0.43 -1.23 -23.32
C TYR A 95 -1.33 -1.48 -22.11
N ILE A 96 -2.63 -1.12 -22.19
CA ILE A 96 -3.55 -1.12 -21.06
C ILE A 96 -4.78 -1.99 -21.33
N ILE A 97 -5.18 -2.74 -20.31
CA ILE A 97 -6.52 -3.36 -20.22
C ILE A 97 -7.22 -2.75 -19.03
N ILE A 98 -8.43 -2.22 -19.25
CA ILE A 98 -9.34 -1.76 -18.20
C ILE A 98 -10.13 -2.95 -17.65
N TYR A 99 -10.24 -3.02 -16.33
CA TYR A 99 -10.96 -4.03 -15.58
C TYR A 99 -12.14 -3.43 -14.80
N GLY A 100 -12.65 -4.18 -13.82
CA GLY A 100 -13.65 -3.73 -12.86
C GLY A 100 -13.09 -2.72 -11.85
N ASN A 101 -13.67 -2.65 -10.67
CA ASN A 101 -13.47 -1.54 -9.73
C ASN A 101 -12.19 -1.60 -8.88
N SER A 102 -11.43 -2.69 -8.89
CA SER A 102 -10.34 -2.88 -7.94
C SER A 102 -9.09 -3.51 -8.55
N SER A 103 -7.93 -2.85 -8.37
CA SER A 103 -6.63 -3.42 -8.74
C SER A 103 -6.31 -4.71 -7.95
N LEU A 104 -6.85 -4.87 -6.74
CA LEU A 104 -6.71 -6.10 -5.97
C LEU A 104 -7.30 -7.30 -6.70
N ASN A 105 -8.48 -7.14 -7.35
CA ASN A 105 -9.07 -8.18 -8.19
C ASN A 105 -8.17 -8.52 -9.37
N VAL A 106 -7.60 -7.51 -10.02
CA VAL A 106 -6.70 -7.72 -11.18
C VAL A 106 -5.45 -8.47 -10.76
N MET A 107 -4.86 -8.12 -9.62
CA MET A 107 -3.69 -8.82 -9.06
C MET A 107 -4.01 -10.26 -8.68
N PHE A 108 -5.14 -10.49 -7.99
CA PHE A 108 -5.61 -11.84 -7.67
C PHE A 108 -5.80 -12.68 -8.95
N ASP A 109 -6.45 -12.11 -9.94
CA ASP A 109 -6.72 -12.73 -11.23
C ASP A 109 -5.45 -13.10 -11.99
N THR A 110 -4.46 -12.20 -11.96
CA THR A 110 -3.16 -12.41 -12.59
C THR A 110 -2.40 -13.57 -11.94
N VAL A 111 -2.40 -13.67 -10.60
CA VAL A 111 -1.83 -14.81 -9.89
C VAL A 111 -2.63 -16.09 -10.19
N SER A 112 -3.97 -16.02 -10.17
CA SER A 112 -4.84 -17.17 -10.47
C SER A 112 -4.58 -17.74 -11.87
N ARG A 113 -4.45 -16.87 -12.89
CA ARG A 113 -4.08 -17.30 -14.25
C ARG A 113 -2.70 -17.95 -14.29
N SER A 114 -1.73 -17.38 -13.61
CA SER A 114 -0.39 -17.97 -13.53
C SER A 114 -0.42 -19.36 -12.88
N MET A 115 -1.22 -19.52 -11.82
CA MET A 115 -1.42 -20.82 -11.15
C MET A 115 -2.05 -21.86 -12.09
N THR A 116 -3.05 -21.48 -12.88
CA THR A 116 -3.87 -22.43 -13.64
C THR A 116 -3.42 -22.65 -15.08
N HIS A 117 -2.84 -21.63 -15.72
CA HIS A 117 -2.49 -21.63 -17.14
C HIS A 117 -1.00 -21.34 -17.41
N GLY A 118 -0.25 -20.90 -16.40
CA GLY A 118 1.12 -20.45 -16.56
C GLY A 118 1.20 -19.02 -17.12
N VAL A 119 2.41 -18.57 -17.39
CA VAL A 119 2.72 -17.25 -17.94
C VAL A 119 3.41 -17.45 -19.29
N MET A 120 2.83 -16.91 -20.37
CA MET A 120 3.40 -16.93 -21.72
C MET A 120 3.87 -18.34 -22.17
N GLY A 121 3.04 -19.36 -21.91
CA GLY A 121 3.32 -20.74 -22.29
C GLY A 121 4.24 -21.52 -21.35
N CYS A 122 4.69 -20.92 -20.25
CA CYS A 122 5.40 -21.64 -19.18
C CYS A 122 4.45 -22.60 -18.45
N THR A 123 5.03 -23.53 -17.71
CA THR A 123 4.27 -24.50 -16.90
C THR A 123 3.37 -23.77 -15.89
N PRO A 124 2.06 -24.13 -15.80
CA PRO A 124 1.19 -23.61 -14.74
C PRO A 124 1.80 -23.81 -13.36
N TRP A 125 1.77 -22.77 -12.53
CA TRP A 125 2.44 -22.80 -11.23
C TRP A 125 1.88 -23.87 -10.29
N CYS A 126 0.60 -24.24 -10.42
CA CYS A 126 0.01 -25.35 -9.65
C CYS A 126 0.61 -26.72 -9.97
N LYS A 127 1.39 -26.85 -11.05
CA LYS A 127 2.08 -28.09 -11.45
C LYS A 127 3.58 -28.09 -11.07
N LEU A 128 4.06 -27.01 -10.48
CA LEU A 128 5.43 -26.90 -9.98
C LEU A 128 5.49 -27.40 -8.54
N ASP A 129 6.60 -28.01 -8.16
CA ASP A 129 6.81 -28.49 -6.78
C ASP A 129 6.83 -27.34 -5.80
N LYS A 130 7.33 -26.17 -6.21
CA LYS A 130 7.47 -25.00 -5.36
C LYS A 130 7.33 -23.70 -6.14
N VAL A 131 6.61 -22.74 -5.55
CA VAL A 131 6.49 -21.37 -6.04
C VAL A 131 6.74 -20.41 -4.88
N LYS A 132 7.54 -19.39 -5.12
CA LYS A 132 7.91 -18.38 -4.14
C LYS A 132 7.67 -16.98 -4.66
N PHE A 133 7.40 -16.06 -3.76
CA PHE A 133 7.33 -14.62 -3.99
C PHE A 133 8.24 -13.87 -3.04
N LEU A 134 8.91 -12.86 -3.55
CA LEU A 134 9.59 -11.87 -2.74
C LEU A 134 8.58 -10.85 -2.23
N CYS A 135 8.67 -10.55 -0.95
CA CYS A 135 7.75 -9.68 -0.24
C CYS A 135 8.53 -8.58 0.48
N PRO A 136 8.67 -7.38 -0.12
CA PRO A 136 9.20 -6.21 0.59
C PRO A 136 8.41 -5.94 1.87
N VAL A 137 9.12 -5.82 3.00
CA VAL A 137 8.54 -5.67 4.33
C VAL A 137 9.16 -4.50 5.09
N PRO A 138 8.34 -3.75 5.86
CA PRO A 138 6.88 -3.91 5.98
C PRO A 138 6.17 -3.57 4.66
N GLY A 139 5.07 -4.26 4.36
CA GLY A 139 4.38 -4.19 3.08
C GLY A 139 2.86 -4.30 3.18
N TYR A 140 2.18 -4.43 2.03
CA TYR A 140 0.73 -4.45 1.96
C TYR A 140 0.15 -5.83 2.27
N ASP A 141 -0.60 -5.93 3.35
CA ASP A 141 -1.21 -7.17 3.87
C ASP A 141 -2.07 -7.93 2.85
N ARG A 142 -2.73 -7.24 1.91
CA ARG A 142 -3.55 -7.89 0.89
C ARG A 142 -2.73 -8.60 -0.19
N HIS A 143 -1.55 -8.09 -0.54
CA HIS A 143 -0.60 -8.81 -1.41
C HIS A 143 -0.20 -10.14 -0.76
N PHE A 144 0.17 -10.12 0.50
CA PHE A 144 0.55 -11.32 1.25
C PHE A 144 -0.63 -12.30 1.39
N ALA A 145 -1.84 -11.79 1.58
CA ALA A 145 -3.04 -12.62 1.64
C ALA A 145 -3.32 -13.36 0.32
N ILE A 146 -3.13 -12.72 -0.85
CA ILE A 146 -3.24 -13.38 -2.16
C ILE A 146 -2.20 -14.49 -2.25
N THR A 147 -0.96 -14.21 -1.93
CA THR A 147 0.16 -15.16 -2.02
C THR A 147 -0.08 -16.36 -1.12
N GLN A 148 -0.48 -16.12 0.11
CA GLN A 148 -0.83 -17.17 1.10
C GLN A 148 -2.02 -18.01 0.65
N TYR A 149 -3.06 -17.39 0.06
CA TYR A 149 -4.26 -18.07 -0.42
C TYR A 149 -3.92 -19.13 -1.49
N PHE A 150 -2.98 -18.82 -2.37
CA PHE A 150 -2.52 -19.76 -3.41
C PHE A 150 -1.43 -20.72 -2.95
N GLY A 151 -1.05 -20.72 -1.67
CA GLY A 151 -0.01 -21.60 -1.14
C GLY A 151 1.40 -21.26 -1.61
N ILE A 152 1.62 -20.03 -2.09
CA ILE A 152 2.92 -19.55 -2.54
C ILE A 152 3.77 -19.18 -1.31
N GLU A 153 5.00 -19.67 -1.25
CA GLU A 153 5.94 -19.32 -0.17
C GLU A 153 6.38 -17.87 -0.27
N MET A 154 6.40 -17.17 0.85
CA MET A 154 6.79 -15.76 0.91
C MET A 154 8.15 -15.59 1.56
N ILE A 155 9.03 -14.82 0.90
CA ILE A 155 10.37 -14.47 1.38
C ILE A 155 10.37 -12.98 1.70
N ASN A 156 10.68 -12.63 2.96
CA ASN A 156 10.82 -11.24 3.38
C ASN A 156 12.04 -10.60 2.71
N VAL A 157 11.87 -9.41 2.16
CA VAL A 157 12.93 -8.53 1.67
C VAL A 157 12.85 -7.22 2.45
N PRO A 158 13.89 -6.80 3.19
CA PRO A 158 13.85 -5.55 3.93
C PRO A 158 13.63 -4.34 3.02
N MET A 159 12.81 -3.37 3.47
CA MET A 159 12.73 -2.07 2.86
C MET A 159 13.88 -1.17 3.33
N THR A 160 14.39 -0.35 2.41
CA THR A 160 15.35 0.73 2.64
C THR A 160 14.68 2.08 2.35
N PRO A 161 15.31 3.22 2.63
CA PRO A 161 14.77 4.53 2.22
C PRO A 161 14.54 4.68 0.71
N ASP A 162 15.25 3.91 -0.12
CA ASP A 162 15.21 3.97 -1.59
C ASP A 162 14.32 2.90 -2.23
N GLY A 163 13.69 2.04 -1.44
CA GLY A 163 12.91 0.88 -1.90
C GLY A 163 13.37 -0.42 -1.24
N PRO A 164 13.05 -1.60 -1.81
CA PRO A 164 13.53 -2.86 -1.26
C PRO A 164 15.05 -3.02 -1.37
N ASP A 165 15.63 -3.86 -0.51
CA ASP A 165 17.05 -4.28 -0.61
C ASP A 165 17.29 -4.97 -1.95
N MET A 166 17.79 -4.20 -2.93
CA MET A 166 18.01 -4.68 -4.28
C MET A 166 19.16 -5.67 -4.40
N ASP A 167 20.16 -5.64 -3.51
CA ASP A 167 21.24 -6.64 -3.51
C ASP A 167 20.68 -8.02 -3.18
N MET A 168 19.77 -8.08 -2.21
CA MET A 168 19.06 -9.31 -1.87
C MET A 168 18.13 -9.74 -3.01
N VAL A 169 17.36 -8.82 -3.60
CA VAL A 169 16.44 -9.13 -4.71
C VAL A 169 17.19 -9.71 -5.89
N GLU A 170 18.23 -9.02 -6.39
CA GLU A 170 19.02 -9.44 -7.55
C GLU A 170 19.63 -10.83 -7.36
N ARG A 171 20.22 -11.07 -6.19
CA ARG A 171 20.81 -12.37 -5.86
C ARG A 171 19.77 -13.48 -5.84
N LEU A 172 18.67 -13.28 -5.12
CA LEU A 172 17.66 -14.34 -4.97
C LEU A 172 16.98 -14.69 -6.28
N VAL A 173 16.60 -13.72 -7.11
CA VAL A 173 15.93 -14.02 -8.40
C VAL A 173 16.87 -14.65 -9.40
N ALA A 174 18.19 -14.41 -9.32
CA ALA A 174 19.16 -15.00 -10.19
C ALA A 174 19.52 -16.45 -9.82
N GLU A 175 19.42 -16.81 -8.53
CA GLU A 175 19.85 -18.09 -7.98
C GLU A 175 18.71 -19.12 -7.87
N ASP A 176 17.44 -18.69 -7.81
CA ASP A 176 16.28 -19.54 -7.49
C ASP A 176 15.16 -19.38 -8.53
N ASP A 177 15.00 -20.37 -9.39
CA ASP A 177 13.98 -20.42 -10.45
C ASP A 177 12.55 -20.69 -9.91
N SER A 178 12.42 -21.06 -8.64
CA SER A 178 11.11 -21.16 -7.97
C SER A 178 10.53 -19.80 -7.58
N ILE A 179 11.31 -18.73 -7.62
CA ILE A 179 10.84 -17.36 -7.36
C ILE A 179 10.16 -16.82 -8.63
N LYS A 180 8.83 -16.67 -8.56
CA LYS A 180 8.00 -16.30 -9.70
C LYS A 180 7.51 -14.85 -9.67
N GLY A 181 7.68 -14.16 -8.55
CA GLY A 181 7.24 -12.78 -8.48
C GLY A 181 7.78 -12.02 -7.27
N ILE A 182 7.60 -10.70 -7.36
CA ILE A 182 7.84 -9.74 -6.27
C ILE A 182 6.68 -8.74 -6.21
N TRP A 183 6.19 -8.46 -5.02
CA TRP A 183 5.22 -7.40 -4.78
C TRP A 183 5.92 -6.05 -4.61
N CYS A 184 5.47 -5.02 -5.31
CA CYS A 184 5.99 -3.67 -5.19
C CYS A 184 4.86 -2.65 -5.05
N VAL A 185 4.96 -1.73 -4.07
CA VAL A 185 4.17 -0.49 -4.02
C VAL A 185 5.16 0.66 -4.13
N PRO A 186 5.51 1.09 -5.36
CA PRO A 186 6.75 1.83 -5.61
C PRO A 186 6.68 3.31 -5.24
N LYS A 187 5.48 3.88 -5.10
CA LYS A 187 5.30 5.28 -4.75
C LYS A 187 4.42 5.39 -3.53
N TYR A 188 4.89 6.13 -2.51
CA TYR A 188 4.19 6.28 -1.24
C TYR A 188 3.77 4.93 -0.65
N SER A 189 4.70 3.99 -0.57
CA SER A 189 4.50 2.59 -0.21
C SER A 189 3.60 2.40 1.01
N ASN A 190 2.81 1.35 1.01
CA ASN A 190 2.01 0.93 2.16
C ASN A 190 2.80 -0.12 2.98
N PRO A 191 3.18 0.14 4.25
CA PRO A 191 2.83 1.29 5.08
C PRO A 191 3.86 2.41 5.13
N THR A 192 5.06 2.26 4.55
CA THR A 192 6.24 3.10 4.82
C THR A 192 6.13 4.53 4.28
N GLY A 193 5.30 4.77 3.27
CA GLY A 193 5.26 6.04 2.55
C GLY A 193 6.49 6.29 1.67
N THR A 194 7.40 5.33 1.58
CA THR A 194 8.62 5.39 0.75
C THR A 194 8.27 5.41 -0.73
N SER A 195 8.94 6.24 -1.51
CA SER A 195 8.97 6.16 -2.96
C SER A 195 10.31 5.61 -3.43
N TYR A 196 10.28 4.69 -4.40
CA TYR A 196 11.52 4.07 -4.90
C TYR A 196 12.38 5.10 -5.62
N SER A 197 13.69 5.01 -5.44
CA SER A 197 14.63 5.85 -6.18
C SER A 197 14.72 5.43 -7.65
N ASP A 198 15.14 6.36 -8.51
CA ASP A 198 15.40 6.08 -9.93
C ASP A 198 16.34 4.90 -10.13
N GLU A 199 17.38 4.78 -9.27
CA GLU A 199 18.33 3.67 -9.37
C GLU A 199 17.67 2.35 -8.98
N THR A 200 16.82 2.32 -7.98
CA THR A 200 16.03 1.12 -7.62
C THR A 200 15.17 0.67 -8.81
N VAL A 201 14.48 1.60 -9.47
CA VAL A 201 13.68 1.27 -10.67
C VAL A 201 14.54 0.72 -11.80
N ARG A 202 15.72 1.33 -12.06
CA ARG A 202 16.66 0.82 -13.07
C ARG A 202 17.23 -0.54 -12.70
N ARG A 203 17.49 -0.82 -11.43
CA ARG A 203 17.93 -2.14 -10.95
C ARG A 203 16.84 -3.18 -11.19
N PHE A 204 15.57 -2.88 -10.88
CA PHE A 204 14.45 -3.74 -11.24
C PHE A 204 14.40 -4.04 -12.73
N ALA A 205 14.57 -3.02 -13.59
CA ALA A 205 14.54 -3.19 -15.03
C ALA A 205 15.66 -4.10 -15.58
N ARG A 206 16.80 -4.16 -14.88
CA ARG A 206 17.98 -4.95 -15.26
C ARG A 206 18.05 -6.34 -14.64
N LEU A 207 17.04 -6.74 -13.84
CA LEU A 207 17.01 -8.06 -13.22
C LEU A 207 17.24 -9.17 -14.26
N LYS A 208 17.89 -10.22 -13.82
CA LYS A 208 18.16 -11.44 -14.61
C LYS A 208 17.61 -12.66 -13.86
N PRO A 209 16.27 -12.83 -13.83
CA PRO A 209 15.68 -13.95 -13.14
C PRO A 209 16.06 -15.29 -13.75
N ALA A 210 16.33 -16.29 -12.91
CA ALA A 210 16.47 -17.68 -13.34
C ALA A 210 15.15 -18.24 -13.91
N ALA A 211 14.01 -17.76 -13.38
CA ALA A 211 12.68 -18.13 -13.86
C ALA A 211 12.25 -17.29 -15.07
N PRO A 212 11.95 -17.89 -16.24
CA PRO A 212 11.50 -17.14 -17.43
C PRO A 212 10.11 -16.51 -17.25
N ASP A 213 9.33 -17.04 -16.33
CA ASP A 213 7.99 -16.60 -15.97
C ASP A 213 7.96 -15.71 -14.73
N PHE A 214 9.10 -15.21 -14.26
CA PHE A 214 9.18 -14.22 -13.19
C PHE A 214 8.52 -12.90 -13.62
N ARG A 215 7.73 -12.30 -12.71
CA ARG A 215 7.09 -11.00 -12.94
C ARG A 215 7.20 -10.09 -11.73
N ILE A 216 7.38 -8.80 -12.01
CA ILE A 216 7.30 -7.72 -11.03
C ILE A 216 5.83 -7.26 -10.98
N TYR A 217 5.19 -7.41 -9.83
CA TYR A 217 3.83 -6.94 -9.56
C TYR A 217 3.92 -5.51 -9.01
N TRP A 218 3.77 -4.54 -9.90
CA TRP A 218 3.98 -3.12 -9.66
C TRP A 218 2.67 -2.42 -9.36
N ASP A 219 2.27 -2.38 -8.08
CA ASP A 219 1.01 -1.77 -7.64
C ASP A 219 1.18 -0.25 -7.51
N ASN A 220 0.80 0.49 -8.54
CA ASN A 220 0.84 1.95 -8.59
C ASN A 220 -0.41 2.58 -7.94
N ALA A 221 -0.74 2.13 -6.72
CA ALA A 221 -1.94 2.54 -6.00
C ALA A 221 -1.98 4.04 -5.67
N TYR A 222 -0.83 4.69 -5.56
CA TYR A 222 -0.68 6.06 -5.07
C TYR A 222 0.01 7.00 -6.08
N GLY A 223 -0.01 6.68 -7.37
CA GLY A 223 0.68 7.44 -8.41
C GLY A 223 0.40 8.95 -8.41
N VAL A 224 -0.86 9.35 -8.09
CA VAL A 224 -1.35 10.73 -8.07
C VAL A 224 -1.76 11.23 -6.68
N HIS A 225 -1.37 10.52 -5.61
CA HIS A 225 -1.80 10.82 -4.23
C HIS A 225 -0.78 11.68 -3.48
N HIS A 226 -0.42 12.82 -4.04
CA HIS A 226 0.46 13.81 -3.40
C HIS A 226 -0.28 14.56 -2.28
N LEU A 227 0.43 14.90 -1.21
CA LEU A 227 -0.09 15.78 -0.15
C LEU A 227 0.26 17.25 -0.40
N TYR A 228 1.32 17.51 -1.16
CA TYR A 228 1.85 18.86 -1.40
C TYR A 228 1.98 19.12 -2.90
N ASP A 229 1.71 20.36 -3.33
CA ASP A 229 1.81 20.74 -4.75
C ASP A 229 3.26 20.90 -5.24
N HIS A 230 4.16 21.32 -4.36
CA HIS A 230 5.54 21.69 -4.70
C HIS A 230 6.59 20.75 -4.12
N ASP A 231 6.19 19.74 -3.38
CA ASP A 231 7.08 18.73 -2.80
C ASP A 231 6.51 17.33 -3.02
N GLN A 232 6.68 16.84 -4.25
CA GLN A 232 6.16 15.57 -4.72
C GLN A 232 7.30 14.61 -5.02
N ASP A 233 7.12 13.34 -4.68
CA ASP A 233 8.04 12.32 -5.12
C ASP A 233 7.82 12.02 -6.61
N HIS A 234 8.92 11.84 -7.32
CA HIS A 234 8.95 11.36 -8.70
C HIS A 234 9.29 9.88 -8.75
N LEU A 235 8.74 9.19 -9.74
CA LEU A 235 9.03 7.79 -10.03
C LEU A 235 9.18 7.64 -11.53
N ILE A 236 10.36 7.21 -11.99
CA ILE A 236 10.54 6.94 -13.42
C ILE A 236 9.70 5.75 -13.87
N GLU A 237 9.29 5.75 -15.14
CA GLU A 237 8.33 4.76 -15.65
C GLU A 237 9.01 3.41 -15.89
N ILE A 238 8.59 2.38 -15.15
CA ILE A 238 9.23 1.05 -15.10
C ILE A 238 9.13 0.28 -16.42
N LEU A 239 8.01 0.36 -17.17
CA LEU A 239 7.86 -0.37 -18.44
C LEU A 239 8.84 0.17 -19.48
N ALA A 240 9.05 1.49 -19.51
CA ALA A 240 10.03 2.12 -20.38
C ALA A 240 11.47 1.72 -20.00
N GLU A 241 11.78 1.69 -18.71
CA GLU A 241 13.09 1.22 -18.23
C GLU A 241 13.33 -0.25 -18.55
N CYS A 242 12.34 -1.13 -18.34
CA CYS A 242 12.43 -2.53 -18.72
C CYS A 242 12.65 -2.72 -20.23
N LYS A 243 11.94 -1.94 -21.07
CA LYS A 243 12.13 -1.97 -22.52
C LYS A 243 13.55 -1.55 -22.90
N ARG A 244 14.10 -0.49 -22.28
CA ARG A 244 15.50 -0.05 -22.50
C ARG A 244 16.51 -1.10 -22.05
N ALA A 245 16.22 -1.81 -20.98
CA ALA A 245 17.08 -2.89 -20.46
C ALA A 245 16.98 -4.22 -21.22
N GLY A 246 16.07 -4.33 -22.19
CA GLY A 246 15.85 -5.56 -22.96
C GLY A 246 14.94 -6.58 -22.27
N ASN A 247 14.21 -6.17 -21.22
CA ASN A 247 13.31 -7.01 -20.42
C ASN A 247 11.84 -6.52 -20.49
N PRO A 248 11.24 -6.32 -21.68
CA PRO A 248 9.94 -5.65 -21.82
C PRO A 248 8.79 -6.39 -21.12
N ASP A 249 8.90 -7.72 -20.97
CA ASP A 249 7.81 -8.58 -20.47
C ASP A 249 7.83 -8.79 -18.95
N MET A 250 8.77 -8.16 -18.22
CA MET A 250 9.00 -8.47 -16.80
C MET A 250 7.96 -7.88 -15.84
N VAL A 251 7.16 -6.90 -16.25
CA VAL A 251 6.33 -6.10 -15.33
C VAL A 251 4.84 -6.24 -15.62
N TYR A 252 4.07 -6.43 -14.55
CA TYR A 252 2.64 -6.15 -14.48
C TYR A 252 2.42 -4.91 -13.62
N LYS A 253 2.01 -3.79 -14.22
CA LYS A 253 1.76 -2.52 -13.53
C LYS A 253 0.26 -2.36 -13.32
N PHE A 254 -0.16 -2.16 -12.07
CA PHE A 254 -1.56 -2.07 -11.68
C PHE A 254 -1.90 -0.69 -11.19
N ALA A 255 -3.12 -0.23 -11.46
CA ALA A 255 -3.68 0.99 -10.89
C ALA A 255 -5.20 0.88 -10.76
N SER A 256 -5.79 1.75 -9.96
CA SER A 256 -7.25 1.90 -9.90
C SER A 256 -7.65 3.29 -9.41
N THR A 257 -8.90 3.67 -9.67
CA THR A 257 -9.50 4.89 -9.15
C THR A 257 -10.16 4.70 -7.77
N SER A 258 -9.90 3.57 -7.09
CA SER A 258 -10.54 3.23 -5.81
C SER A 258 -10.35 4.27 -4.71
N LYS A 259 -9.26 5.04 -4.75
CA LYS A 259 -8.98 6.12 -3.79
C LYS A 259 -9.03 7.50 -4.45
N ILE A 260 -9.51 7.57 -5.68
CA ILE A 260 -9.67 8.79 -6.48
C ILE A 260 -11.15 9.14 -6.59
N SER A 261 -11.98 8.16 -7.02
CA SER A 261 -13.44 8.29 -7.12
C SER A 261 -14.11 7.48 -5.99
N PHE A 262 -14.77 6.37 -6.33
CA PHE A 262 -15.45 5.51 -5.37
C PHE A 262 -14.81 4.13 -5.29
N PRO A 263 -14.41 3.63 -4.11
CA PRO A 263 -13.85 2.28 -3.97
C PRO A 263 -14.79 1.17 -4.49
N GLY A 264 -16.08 1.34 -4.30
CA GLY A 264 -17.11 0.37 -4.73
C GLY A 264 -17.49 0.49 -6.21
N SER A 265 -17.12 1.58 -6.89
CA SER A 265 -17.55 1.90 -8.26
C SER A 265 -16.44 2.64 -9.03
N GLY A 266 -15.19 2.28 -8.79
CA GLY A 266 -14.04 2.76 -9.54
C GLY A 266 -13.82 1.98 -10.84
N ILE A 267 -12.69 2.24 -11.48
CA ILE A 267 -12.11 1.43 -12.55
C ILE A 267 -10.68 1.06 -12.21
N ALA A 268 -10.27 -0.14 -12.58
CA ALA A 268 -8.92 -0.64 -12.41
C ALA A 268 -8.30 -0.99 -13.75
N ALA A 269 -6.99 -1.06 -13.78
CA ALA A 269 -6.26 -1.40 -14.99
C ALA A 269 -5.00 -2.20 -14.69
N ILE A 270 -4.58 -2.97 -15.69
CA ILE A 270 -3.24 -3.48 -15.83
C ILE A 270 -2.57 -2.84 -17.04
N ALA A 271 -1.33 -2.40 -16.87
CA ALA A 271 -0.45 -2.00 -17.97
C ALA A 271 0.75 -2.95 -18.03
N THR A 272 1.11 -3.40 -19.22
CA THR A 272 2.22 -4.33 -19.44
C THR A 272 2.64 -4.37 -20.90
N SER A 273 3.62 -5.21 -21.26
CA SER A 273 4.06 -5.37 -22.64
C SER A 273 2.97 -5.96 -23.56
N ARG A 274 3.14 -5.80 -24.87
CA ARG A 274 2.24 -6.40 -25.85
C ARG A 274 2.17 -7.92 -25.71
N ASN A 275 3.28 -8.60 -25.53
CA ASN A 275 3.32 -10.05 -25.37
C ASN A 275 2.51 -10.51 -24.16
N ASN A 276 2.66 -9.84 -23.02
CA ASN A 276 1.87 -10.13 -21.84
C ASN A 276 0.37 -9.81 -22.04
N LEU A 277 0.03 -8.71 -22.74
CA LEU A 277 -1.38 -8.39 -23.03
C LEU A 277 -2.03 -9.48 -23.90
N GLU A 278 -1.36 -9.92 -24.95
CA GLU A 278 -1.86 -10.99 -25.80
C GLU A 278 -2.07 -12.30 -25.02
N ASP A 279 -1.17 -12.62 -24.08
CA ASP A 279 -1.31 -13.78 -23.20
C ASP A 279 -2.50 -13.64 -22.26
N ILE A 280 -2.67 -12.46 -21.68
CA ILE A 280 -3.82 -12.14 -20.82
C ILE A 280 -5.14 -12.20 -21.60
N GLU A 281 -5.23 -11.61 -22.78
CA GLU A 281 -6.44 -11.54 -23.59
C GLU A 281 -6.91 -12.94 -24.05
N LYS A 282 -5.98 -13.86 -24.33
CA LYS A 282 -6.31 -15.26 -24.65
C LYS A 282 -7.17 -15.92 -23.57
N GLN A 283 -6.98 -15.53 -22.32
CA GLN A 283 -7.69 -16.09 -21.17
C GLN A 283 -8.86 -15.21 -20.74
N LEU A 284 -8.71 -13.89 -20.79
CA LEU A 284 -9.71 -12.91 -20.37
C LEU A 284 -11.04 -13.10 -21.11
N LYS A 285 -11.01 -13.44 -22.41
CA LYS A 285 -12.22 -13.71 -23.21
C LYS A 285 -13.09 -14.89 -22.71
N PHE A 286 -12.56 -15.75 -21.85
CA PHE A 286 -13.35 -16.80 -21.18
C PHE A 286 -13.92 -16.35 -19.85
N GLN A 287 -13.38 -15.29 -19.26
CA GLN A 287 -13.81 -14.72 -18.00
C GLN A 287 -14.92 -13.67 -18.19
N THR A 288 -14.80 -12.85 -19.23
CA THR A 288 -15.74 -11.76 -19.51
C THR A 288 -15.81 -11.44 -21.01
N ILE A 289 -16.90 -10.82 -21.43
CA ILE A 289 -17.03 -10.23 -22.78
C ILE A 289 -16.56 -8.76 -22.77
N GLY A 290 -16.45 -8.16 -21.61
CA GLY A 290 -16.01 -6.79 -21.35
C GLY A 290 -16.47 -6.33 -19.97
N HIS A 291 -15.71 -5.41 -19.41
CA HIS A 291 -16.04 -4.80 -18.13
C HIS A 291 -17.04 -3.64 -18.30
N ASP A 292 -17.57 -3.11 -17.20
CA ASP A 292 -18.59 -2.06 -17.15
C ASP A 292 -18.16 -0.79 -17.91
N LYS A 293 -18.63 -0.64 -19.16
CA LYS A 293 -18.31 0.51 -20.02
C LYS A 293 -19.05 1.77 -19.64
N VAL A 294 -20.24 1.64 -19.05
CA VAL A 294 -20.98 2.81 -18.55
C VAL A 294 -20.20 3.47 -17.43
N ASN A 295 -19.63 2.68 -16.53
CA ASN A 295 -18.76 3.21 -15.48
C ASN A 295 -17.44 3.79 -16.01
N GLN A 296 -16.85 3.17 -17.04
CA GLN A 296 -15.69 3.73 -17.73
C GLN A 296 -16.01 5.09 -18.34
N LEU A 297 -17.11 5.20 -19.10
CA LEU A 297 -17.56 6.44 -19.72
C LEU A 297 -17.86 7.53 -18.69
N ARG A 298 -18.45 7.15 -17.54
CA ARG A 298 -18.70 8.05 -16.42
C ARG A 298 -17.40 8.69 -15.88
N HIS A 299 -16.35 7.89 -15.70
CA HIS A 299 -15.06 8.40 -15.27
C HIS A 299 -14.44 9.35 -16.28
N VAL A 300 -14.49 8.97 -17.57
CA VAL A 300 -14.00 9.83 -18.67
C VAL A 300 -14.72 11.17 -18.68
N ARG A 301 -16.04 11.17 -18.63
CA ARG A 301 -16.83 12.41 -18.65
C ARG A 301 -16.65 13.29 -17.43
N TYR A 302 -16.41 12.68 -16.27
CA TYR A 302 -16.20 13.41 -15.03
C TYR A 302 -14.82 14.06 -14.98
N PHE A 303 -13.76 13.31 -15.21
CA PHE A 303 -12.40 13.81 -15.16
C PHE A 303 -11.99 14.55 -16.43
N LYS A 304 -12.54 14.19 -17.58
CA LYS A 304 -12.21 14.65 -18.93
C LYS A 304 -10.82 14.23 -19.39
N ASP A 305 -9.79 14.58 -18.63
CA ASP A 305 -8.39 14.29 -18.88
C ASP A 305 -7.59 14.18 -17.57
N ILE A 306 -6.28 14.00 -17.68
CA ILE A 306 -5.37 13.93 -16.53
C ILE A 306 -5.35 15.23 -15.71
N HIS A 307 -5.54 16.39 -16.34
CA HIS A 307 -5.57 17.68 -15.62
C HIS A 307 -6.79 17.75 -14.70
N GLY A 308 -7.95 17.35 -15.18
CA GLY A 308 -9.16 17.23 -14.35
C GLY A 308 -8.99 16.26 -13.20
N MET A 309 -8.30 15.13 -13.43
CA MET A 309 -7.98 14.18 -12.36
C MET A 309 -7.00 14.78 -11.33
N VAL A 310 -5.96 15.48 -11.77
CA VAL A 310 -5.00 16.15 -10.87
C VAL A 310 -5.67 17.22 -10.03
N GLU A 311 -6.54 18.05 -10.63
CA GLU A 311 -7.32 19.05 -9.88
C GLU A 311 -8.25 18.39 -8.84
N HIS A 312 -8.83 17.25 -9.16
CA HIS A 312 -9.62 16.48 -8.21
C HIS A 312 -8.74 15.95 -7.06
N MET A 313 -7.55 15.46 -7.35
CA MET A 313 -6.62 14.96 -6.34
C MET A 313 -6.06 16.06 -5.43
N ARG A 314 -5.95 17.30 -5.90
CA ARG A 314 -5.62 18.45 -5.04
C ARG A 314 -6.64 18.65 -3.93
N LYS A 315 -7.95 18.49 -4.25
CA LYS A 315 -9.00 18.55 -3.22
C LYS A 315 -8.89 17.41 -2.19
N HIS A 316 -8.49 16.21 -2.64
CA HIS A 316 -8.16 15.11 -1.72
C HIS A 316 -6.97 15.46 -0.83
N ALA A 317 -5.93 16.06 -1.39
CA ALA A 317 -4.76 16.50 -0.63
C ALA A 317 -5.11 17.53 0.44
N ASP A 318 -6.01 18.49 0.15
CA ASP A 318 -6.46 19.50 1.13
C ASP A 318 -7.19 18.88 2.33
N ILE A 319 -7.86 17.73 2.15
CA ILE A 319 -8.49 16.96 3.23
C ILE A 319 -7.44 16.13 3.99
N LEU A 320 -6.50 15.50 3.28
CA LEU A 320 -5.57 14.53 3.87
C LEU A 320 -4.37 15.20 4.56
N ARG A 321 -3.84 16.28 3.99
CA ARG A 321 -2.63 16.97 4.50
C ARG A 321 -2.74 17.34 5.99
N PRO A 322 -3.80 18.03 6.45
CA PRO A 322 -3.92 18.37 7.88
C PRO A 322 -3.97 17.13 8.77
N LYS A 323 -4.50 16.00 8.28
CA LYS A 323 -4.54 14.75 9.03
C LYS A 323 -3.15 14.12 9.17
N PHE A 324 -2.35 14.13 8.10
CA PHE A 324 -0.96 13.66 8.14
C PHE A 324 -0.10 14.54 9.05
N GLU A 325 -0.22 15.85 8.92
CA GLU A 325 0.49 16.82 9.74
C GLU A 325 0.15 16.63 11.22
N ALA A 326 -1.13 16.50 11.58
CA ALA A 326 -1.56 16.24 12.95
C ALA A 326 -0.95 14.97 13.55
N VAL A 327 -0.84 13.89 12.77
CA VAL A 327 -0.17 12.66 13.22
C VAL A 327 1.32 12.91 13.47
N ILE A 328 2.02 13.50 12.51
CA ILE A 328 3.46 13.76 12.61
C ILE A 328 3.77 14.71 13.76
N ASP A 329 3.01 15.81 13.89
CA ASP A 329 3.18 16.79 14.97
C ASP A 329 2.96 16.15 16.35
N THR A 330 1.97 15.25 16.47
CA THR A 330 1.74 14.53 17.72
C THR A 330 2.89 13.58 18.05
N LEU A 331 3.38 12.82 17.07
CA LEU A 331 4.52 11.93 17.27
C LEU A 331 5.79 12.71 17.66
N GLU A 332 6.08 13.82 16.98
CA GLU A 332 7.22 14.70 17.32
C GLU A 332 7.10 15.31 18.72
N ARG A 333 5.93 15.86 19.04
CA ARG A 333 5.65 16.49 20.34
C ARG A 333 5.73 15.48 21.49
N GLU A 334 5.14 14.30 21.32
CA GLU A 334 4.96 13.34 22.40
C GLU A 334 6.07 12.30 22.50
N LEU A 335 6.69 11.90 21.39
CA LEU A 335 7.67 10.82 21.35
C LEU A 335 9.06 11.28 20.88
N GLY A 336 9.15 12.47 20.29
CA GLY A 336 10.40 13.02 19.78
C GLY A 336 11.49 13.11 20.86
N GLY A 337 12.67 12.54 20.59
CA GLY A 337 13.82 12.54 21.50
C GLY A 337 13.73 11.58 22.69
N LEU A 338 12.65 10.78 22.82
CA LEU A 338 12.52 9.79 23.89
C LEU A 338 13.30 8.48 23.59
N GLY A 339 13.67 8.22 22.33
CA GLY A 339 14.37 7.01 21.90
C GLY A 339 13.52 5.73 21.96
N ILE A 340 12.20 5.86 21.87
CA ILE A 340 11.24 4.74 22.01
C ILE A 340 10.46 4.41 20.74
N GLY A 341 10.81 5.03 19.63
CA GLY A 341 10.24 4.75 18.33
C GLY A 341 10.73 5.70 17.25
N THR A 342 10.52 5.29 16.01
CA THR A 342 10.79 6.07 14.79
C THR A 342 9.58 6.03 13.88
N TRP A 343 9.44 7.01 12.99
CA TRP A 343 8.31 7.09 12.08
C TRP A 343 8.68 7.73 10.76
N THR A 344 7.94 7.37 9.73
CA THR A 344 8.09 7.95 8.40
C THR A 344 7.33 9.28 8.28
N LYS A 345 7.81 10.16 7.37
CA LYS A 345 7.20 11.45 7.04
C LYS A 345 6.88 11.49 5.53
N PRO A 346 5.84 10.80 5.09
CA PRO A 346 5.54 10.68 3.66
C PRO A 346 5.01 11.99 3.07
N LYS A 347 5.29 12.21 1.78
CA LYS A 347 4.78 13.33 1.00
C LYS A 347 3.51 13.00 0.22
N GLY A 348 2.97 11.81 0.44
CA GLY A 348 1.78 11.31 -0.23
C GLY A 348 1.31 9.96 0.30
N GLY A 349 0.34 9.38 -0.38
CA GLY A 349 -0.23 8.09 0.01
C GLY A 349 -1.25 8.18 1.14
N TYR A 350 -1.41 7.06 1.88
CA TYR A 350 -2.48 6.89 2.87
C TYR A 350 -1.98 6.45 4.25
N PHE A 351 -0.66 6.27 4.43
CA PHE A 351 -0.13 5.64 5.62
C PHE A 351 1.14 6.31 6.14
N ILE A 352 1.35 6.15 7.45
CA ILE A 352 2.59 6.45 8.14
C ILE A 352 3.02 5.16 8.84
N ALA A 353 4.27 4.74 8.69
CA ALA A 353 4.84 3.64 9.45
C ALA A 353 5.45 4.17 10.74
N PHE A 354 5.20 3.46 11.82
CA PHE A 354 5.82 3.66 13.12
C PHE A 354 6.50 2.38 13.55
N ASP A 355 7.77 2.46 13.94
CA ASP A 355 8.52 1.34 14.48
C ASP A 355 8.82 1.62 15.95
N SER A 356 8.30 0.76 16.84
CA SER A 356 8.50 0.80 18.29
C SER A 356 9.82 0.13 18.70
N LEU A 357 10.13 0.08 19.97
CA LEU A 357 11.14 -0.83 20.51
C LEU A 357 10.76 -2.29 20.19
N ASP A 358 11.79 -3.14 20.04
CA ASP A 358 11.63 -4.57 19.74
C ASP A 358 10.71 -5.25 20.75
N GLY A 359 9.75 -6.02 20.23
CA GLY A 359 8.77 -6.76 21.03
C GLY A 359 7.60 -5.91 21.57
N CYS A 360 7.43 -4.66 21.13
CA CYS A 360 6.45 -3.74 21.72
C CYS A 360 5.19 -3.52 20.88
N ALA A 361 5.20 -3.75 19.58
CA ALA A 361 4.11 -3.34 18.69
C ALA A 361 2.76 -3.99 19.07
N LYS A 362 2.73 -5.29 19.31
CA LYS A 362 1.50 -6.01 19.72
C LYS A 362 0.96 -5.49 21.05
N ALA A 363 1.85 -5.22 22.01
CA ALA A 363 1.47 -4.71 23.32
C ALA A 363 0.88 -3.29 23.22
N ILE A 364 1.47 -2.42 22.38
CA ILE A 364 0.96 -1.07 22.11
C ILE A 364 -0.44 -1.14 21.50
N VAL A 365 -0.61 -1.89 20.41
CA VAL A 365 -1.90 -2.03 19.71
C VAL A 365 -2.97 -2.62 20.64
N ALA A 366 -2.62 -3.62 21.44
CA ALA A 366 -3.54 -4.22 22.41
C ALA A 366 -3.95 -3.23 23.50
N ARG A 367 -3.03 -2.39 23.98
CA ARG A 367 -3.31 -1.34 24.97
C ARG A 367 -4.21 -0.24 24.39
N CYS A 368 -3.97 0.20 23.16
CA CYS A 368 -4.82 1.12 22.43
C CYS A 368 -6.26 0.60 22.32
N LYS A 369 -6.42 -0.66 21.92
CA LYS A 369 -7.74 -1.31 21.81
C LYS A 369 -8.52 -1.35 23.13
N LYS A 370 -7.83 -1.59 24.24
CA LYS A 370 -8.46 -1.60 25.59
C LYS A 370 -8.98 -0.22 26.03
N ALA A 371 -8.49 0.85 25.42
CA ALA A 371 -8.93 2.22 25.67
C ALA A 371 -9.82 2.79 24.54
N GLY A 372 -10.29 1.93 23.63
CA GLY A 372 -11.25 2.29 22.59
C GLY A 372 -10.67 2.75 21.26
N LEU A 373 -9.35 2.56 21.03
CA LEU A 373 -8.71 2.85 19.74
C LEU A 373 -8.41 1.55 18.99
N VAL A 374 -9.09 1.34 17.85
CA VAL A 374 -8.85 0.23 16.95
C VAL A 374 -7.82 0.61 15.88
N MET A 375 -6.77 -0.18 15.77
CA MET A 375 -5.71 -0.05 14.76
C MET A 375 -5.58 -1.33 13.94
N THR A 376 -4.83 -1.27 12.84
CA THR A 376 -4.40 -2.50 12.14
C THR A 376 -3.62 -3.38 13.12
N GLY A 377 -3.88 -4.68 13.11
CA GLY A 377 -3.14 -5.61 13.99
C GLY A 377 -1.63 -5.56 13.72
N ALA A 378 -0.83 -5.51 14.77
CA ALA A 378 0.62 -5.59 14.65
C ALA A 378 1.03 -6.92 13.99
N GLY A 379 2.01 -6.85 13.07
CA GLY A 379 2.42 -7.98 12.24
C GLY A 379 1.69 -8.08 10.89
N ALA A 380 0.54 -7.41 10.69
CA ALA A 380 -0.20 -7.47 9.43
C ALA A 380 0.61 -6.99 8.21
N THR A 381 1.60 -6.14 8.44
CA THR A 381 2.51 -5.61 7.40
C THR A 381 3.64 -6.57 7.01
N TYR A 382 3.57 -7.81 7.48
CA TYR A 382 4.52 -8.89 7.20
C TYR A 382 3.81 -10.16 6.72
N PRO A 383 4.46 -10.98 5.87
CA PRO A 383 3.98 -12.30 5.50
C PRO A 383 3.56 -13.15 6.71
N TYR A 384 2.46 -13.87 6.56
CA TYR A 384 1.89 -14.73 7.61
C TYR A 384 1.51 -13.99 8.90
N GLY A 385 1.45 -12.65 8.88
CA GLY A 385 1.17 -11.84 10.07
C GLY A 385 2.31 -11.84 11.11
N LYS A 386 3.53 -12.14 10.69
CA LYS A 386 4.69 -12.32 11.58
C LYS A 386 5.76 -11.28 11.31
N ASP A 387 5.76 -10.18 12.07
CA ASP A 387 6.89 -9.29 12.19
C ASP A 387 7.93 -9.94 13.12
N PRO A 388 9.15 -10.25 12.65
CA PRO A 388 10.15 -10.93 13.47
C PRO A 388 10.62 -10.11 14.67
N HIS A 389 10.56 -8.79 14.58
CA HIS A 389 10.97 -7.86 15.64
C HIS A 389 9.79 -7.35 16.48
N ASP A 390 8.54 -7.55 16.02
CA ASP A 390 7.34 -7.00 16.64
C ASP A 390 7.46 -5.48 16.91
N THR A 391 7.87 -4.73 15.88
CA THR A 391 8.14 -3.30 15.95
C THR A 391 7.16 -2.47 15.14
N ASN A 392 6.71 -2.97 13.98
CA ASN A 392 6.01 -2.16 12.99
C ASN A 392 4.52 -1.99 13.30
N ILE A 393 4.07 -0.75 13.28
CA ILE A 393 2.66 -0.35 13.42
C ILE A 393 2.30 0.57 12.27
N ARG A 394 1.26 0.21 11.52
CA ARG A 394 0.70 1.03 10.45
C ARG A 394 -0.31 2.01 11.01
N ILE A 395 -0.09 3.30 10.80
CA ILE A 395 -1.01 4.39 11.12
C ILE A 395 -1.74 4.80 9.85
N ALA A 396 -3.09 4.85 9.90
CA ALA A 396 -3.96 5.19 8.79
C ALA A 396 -4.75 6.48 9.08
N PRO A 397 -4.24 7.67 8.73
CA PRO A 397 -4.85 8.96 9.08
C PRO A 397 -6.11 9.28 8.29
N SER A 398 -6.33 8.65 7.13
CA SER A 398 -7.29 9.12 6.12
C SER A 398 -8.75 9.09 6.56
N TYR A 399 -9.16 8.08 7.29
CA TYR A 399 -10.58 7.82 7.56
C TYR A 399 -11.20 8.64 8.70
N PRO A 400 -10.58 8.74 9.92
CA PRO A 400 -11.23 9.45 11.03
C PRO A 400 -11.32 10.95 10.78
N PRO A 401 -12.33 11.64 11.35
CA PRO A 401 -12.33 13.10 11.44
C PRO A 401 -11.09 13.61 12.15
N LEU A 402 -10.64 14.83 11.82
CA LEU A 402 -9.39 15.39 12.35
C LEU A 402 -9.36 15.43 13.90
N GLY A 403 -10.47 15.81 14.55
CA GLY A 403 -10.55 15.85 16.02
C GLY A 403 -10.39 14.47 16.66
N ASP A 404 -11.03 13.46 16.09
CA ASP A 404 -10.91 12.07 16.54
C ASP A 404 -9.50 11.52 16.29
N LEU A 405 -8.88 11.91 15.19
CA LEU A 405 -7.51 11.51 14.84
C LEU A 405 -6.50 12.07 15.86
N ILE A 406 -6.61 13.35 16.23
CA ILE A 406 -5.74 13.95 17.24
C ILE A 406 -5.86 13.21 18.57
N LEU A 407 -7.10 12.98 19.03
CA LEU A 407 -7.37 12.23 20.25
C LEU A 407 -6.83 10.79 20.19
N ALA A 408 -6.96 10.14 19.04
CA ALA A 408 -6.41 8.80 18.80
C ALA A 408 -4.88 8.79 18.89
N MET A 409 -4.22 9.80 18.34
CA MET A 409 -2.76 9.90 18.37
C MET A 409 -2.22 10.25 19.77
N ASP A 410 -2.91 11.07 20.55
CA ASP A 410 -2.56 11.30 21.95
C ASP A 410 -2.64 10.00 22.77
N LEU A 411 -3.70 9.21 22.57
CA LEU A 411 -3.83 7.89 23.20
C LEU A 411 -2.76 6.90 22.72
N PHE A 412 -2.46 6.89 21.41
CA PHE A 412 -1.41 6.06 20.84
C PHE A 412 -0.04 6.38 21.46
N ALA A 413 0.32 7.66 21.53
CA ALA A 413 1.57 8.11 22.12
C ALA A 413 1.67 7.74 23.61
N LEU A 414 0.59 7.89 24.36
CA LEU A 414 0.52 7.49 25.77
C LEU A 414 0.72 5.98 25.93
N CYS A 415 0.07 5.15 25.11
CA CYS A 415 0.24 3.71 25.12
C CYS A 415 1.68 3.29 24.77
N THR A 416 2.28 3.96 23.78
CA THR A 416 3.69 3.73 23.38
C THR A 416 4.65 4.04 24.53
N LYS A 417 4.50 5.18 25.19
CA LYS A 417 5.30 5.56 26.37
C LYS A 417 5.24 4.49 27.46
N ILE A 418 4.03 4.06 27.83
CA ILE A 418 3.85 3.08 28.92
C ILE A 418 4.48 1.73 28.54
N VAL A 419 4.23 1.22 27.33
CA VAL A 419 4.76 -0.08 26.92
C VAL A 419 6.28 -0.05 26.81
N SER A 420 6.84 1.05 26.30
CA SER A 420 8.29 1.22 26.22
C SER A 420 8.97 1.26 27.58
N ILE A 421 8.37 1.93 28.57
CA ILE A 421 8.88 1.92 29.96
C ILE A 421 8.80 0.49 30.53
N ASP A 422 7.68 -0.20 30.36
CA ASP A 422 7.50 -1.59 30.82
C ASP A 422 8.59 -2.50 30.22
N LYS A 423 8.91 -2.33 28.93
CA LYS A 423 9.98 -3.06 28.23
C LYS A 423 11.37 -2.76 28.82
N ILE A 424 11.72 -1.48 28.96
CA ILE A 424 13.04 -1.05 29.47
C ILE A 424 13.24 -1.56 30.91
N LEU A 425 12.23 -1.43 31.77
CA LEU A 425 12.32 -1.91 33.15
C LEU A 425 12.48 -3.42 33.21
N LYS A 426 11.79 -4.16 32.35
CA LYS A 426 11.92 -5.61 32.25
C LYS A 426 13.32 -6.00 31.79
N ASP A 427 13.84 -5.39 30.73
CA ASP A 427 15.17 -5.70 30.19
C ASP A 427 16.28 -5.46 31.22
N ARG A 428 16.12 -4.40 32.05
CA ARG A 428 17.07 -4.13 33.14
C ARG A 428 17.02 -5.18 34.23
N ALA A 429 15.83 -5.66 34.59
CA ALA A 429 15.66 -6.73 35.58
C ALA A 429 16.27 -8.04 35.06
N ASP A 430 15.95 -8.42 33.82
CA ASP A 430 16.50 -9.63 33.19
C ASP A 430 18.04 -9.58 33.08
N ALA A 431 18.62 -8.39 32.84
CA ALA A 431 20.09 -8.21 32.79
C ALA A 431 20.73 -8.31 34.17
N GLN A 432 20.05 -7.97 35.27
CA GLN A 432 20.56 -8.11 36.64
C GLN A 432 20.45 -9.57 37.14
N GLU A 433 19.49 -10.34 36.64
CA GLU A 433 19.31 -11.75 36.99
C GLU A 433 20.18 -12.71 36.16
N ALA A 434 20.76 -12.25 35.04
CA ALA A 434 21.65 -13.07 34.24
C ALA A 434 22.94 -13.37 35.04
N PRO A 435 23.31 -14.64 35.31
CA PRO A 435 24.54 -14.97 36.04
C PRO A 435 25.73 -14.49 35.21
N GLU A 436 26.69 -13.83 35.86
CA GLU A 436 28.01 -13.60 35.30
C GLU A 436 28.61 -14.94 34.85
N GLN A 437 28.45 -15.27 33.57
CA GLN A 437 29.19 -16.37 32.96
C GLN A 437 30.61 -15.85 32.73
N ALA A 438 31.45 -16.07 33.73
CA ALA A 438 32.88 -15.89 33.65
C ALA A 438 33.53 -16.93 32.74
#